data_bb370e811a42a57c19ac59c4b8956dd8
#
_entry.id   bb370e811a42a57c19ac59c4b8956dd8
#
_cell.length_a   1.000
_cell.length_b   1.000
_cell.length_c   1.000
_cell.angle_alpha   90.00
_cell.angle_beta   90.00
_cell.angle_gamma   90.00
#
_symmetry.space_group_name_H-M   'P 1'
#
loop_
_entity.id
_entity.type
_entity.pdbx_description
1 polymer ?
#
loop_
_entity_poly.entity_id
_entity_poly.type
_entity_poly.pdbx_seq_one_letter_code
_entity_poly.pdbx_strand_id
1 'polypeptide(L)'
;MNKKILIFLSFLMFQVTTIPTFAAIGDWKAYLAYHDVQEIEQAGNLLFIKASNDLYVYNQNDQSIQTFSKADYLNDCKIQHIAYNKTAKRLLIIYSNFNIDLMNVSNFEVTNLSDYYTASTTGDKTINDIYMYGKYAYVSNGFGILKLNMTDIE
;
A
#
# COMPACT_ATOMS: atom_id res chain seq x y z
N MET A 1 -45.97 -43.42 25.02
CA MET A 1 -44.71 -43.02 24.37
C MET A 1 -43.58 -43.76 25.09
N ASN A 2 -42.82 -44.59 24.36
CA ASN A 2 -41.85 -45.52 24.96
C ASN A 2 -40.68 -44.74 25.59
N LYS A 3 -40.41 -44.98 26.92
CA LYS A 3 -39.29 -44.35 27.66
C LYS A 3 -37.93 -44.44 26.91
N LYS A 4 -37.73 -45.51 26.14
CA LYS A 4 -36.51 -45.72 25.34
C LYS A 4 -36.39 -44.72 24.17
N ILE A 5 -37.52 -44.29 23.58
CA ILE A 5 -37.56 -43.30 22.49
C ILE A 5 -37.26 -41.91 23.04
N LEU A 6 -37.74 -41.58 24.25
CA LEU A 6 -37.49 -40.30 24.91
C LEU A 6 -36.01 -40.11 25.25
N ILE A 7 -35.35 -41.20 25.71
CA ILE A 7 -33.91 -41.21 26.02
C ILE A 7 -33.08 -41.07 24.74
N PHE A 8 -33.48 -41.70 23.65
CA PHE A 8 -32.79 -41.58 22.36
C PHE A 8 -32.93 -40.15 21.75
N LEU A 9 -34.12 -39.56 21.89
CA LEU A 9 -34.37 -38.17 21.44
C LEU A 9 -33.57 -37.14 22.27
N SER A 10 -33.45 -37.40 23.60
CA SER A 10 -32.63 -36.58 24.50
C SER A 10 -31.14 -36.66 24.17
N PHE A 11 -30.64 -37.82 23.76
CA PHE A 11 -29.23 -37.99 23.36
C PHE A 11 -28.92 -37.38 22.02
N LEU A 12 -29.92 -37.30 21.10
CA LEU A 12 -29.78 -36.66 19.81
C LEU A 12 -29.76 -35.12 19.89
N MET A 13 -30.36 -34.53 20.92
CA MET A 13 -30.35 -33.10 21.16
C MET A 13 -29.05 -32.56 21.80
N PHE A 14 -28.16 -33.45 22.25
CA PHE A 14 -26.90 -33.06 22.89
C PHE A 14 -25.70 -33.04 21.95
N GLN A 15 -25.94 -33.19 20.64
CA GLN A 15 -24.94 -32.89 19.62
C GLN A 15 -24.93 -31.37 19.38
N VAL A 16 -24.64 -30.58 20.42
CA VAL A 16 -24.23 -29.20 20.27
C VAL A 16 -22.86 -29.24 19.61
N THR A 17 -22.87 -29.13 18.29
CA THR A 17 -21.66 -28.87 17.55
C THR A 17 -21.10 -27.56 18.09
N THR A 18 -20.09 -27.63 18.91
CA THR A 18 -19.23 -26.51 19.24
C THR A 18 -18.54 -26.11 17.92
N ILE A 19 -19.15 -25.17 17.23
CA ILE A 19 -18.47 -24.47 16.11
C ILE A 19 -17.30 -23.76 16.77
N PRO A 20 -16.04 -24.12 16.48
CA PRO A 20 -14.92 -23.34 16.97
C PRO A 20 -15.06 -21.94 16.37
N THR A 21 -15.50 -20.98 17.15
CA THR A 21 -15.35 -19.58 16.83
C THR A 21 -13.88 -19.26 16.94
N PHE A 22 -13.16 -19.38 15.82
CA PHE A 22 -11.87 -18.73 15.68
C PHE A 22 -12.16 -17.23 15.68
N ALA A 23 -12.05 -16.62 16.82
CA ALA A 23 -11.83 -15.19 16.88
C ALA A 23 -10.45 -14.96 16.24
N ALA A 24 -10.44 -14.57 14.98
CA ALA A 24 -9.22 -14.11 14.34
C ALA A 24 -8.72 -12.91 15.14
N ILE A 25 -7.66 -13.14 15.92
CA ILE A 25 -6.99 -12.08 16.66
C ILE A 25 -6.34 -11.19 15.60
N GLY A 26 -6.99 -10.05 15.28
CA GLY A 26 -6.38 -8.98 14.52
C GLY A 26 -6.64 -8.94 13.03
N ASP A 27 -7.88 -9.11 12.57
CA ASP A 27 -8.28 -8.58 11.26
C ASP A 27 -8.25 -7.04 11.32
N TRP A 28 -7.08 -6.48 11.05
CA TRP A 28 -6.91 -5.05 10.93
C TRP A 28 -7.46 -4.60 9.58
N LYS A 29 -8.53 -3.82 9.58
CA LYS A 29 -9.04 -3.16 8.39
C LYS A 29 -8.66 -1.69 8.44
N ALA A 30 -7.86 -1.26 7.47
CA ALA A 30 -7.53 0.16 7.32
C ALA A 30 -8.77 0.91 6.79
N TYR A 31 -9.29 1.84 7.58
CA TYR A 31 -10.30 2.81 7.14
C TYR A 31 -9.57 4.11 6.80
N LEU A 32 -9.11 4.19 5.56
CA LEU A 32 -8.34 5.34 5.08
C LEU A 32 -9.29 6.46 4.64
N ALA A 33 -8.90 7.71 4.92
CA ALA A 33 -9.67 8.89 4.54
C ALA A 33 -9.26 9.33 3.13
N TYR A 34 -10.01 8.91 2.11
CA TYR A 34 -9.74 9.25 0.70
C TYR A 34 -10.36 10.58 0.27
N HIS A 35 -10.32 11.57 1.14
CA HIS A 35 -10.65 12.95 0.82
C HIS A 35 -9.35 13.77 0.66
N ASP A 36 -9.45 14.99 0.14
CA ASP A 36 -8.31 15.86 -0.09
C ASP A 36 -7.27 15.23 -1.04
N VAL A 37 -7.68 15.04 -2.29
CA VAL A 37 -6.81 14.54 -3.36
C VAL A 37 -5.75 15.60 -3.67
N GLN A 38 -4.49 15.22 -3.58
CA GLN A 38 -3.34 16.12 -3.70
C GLN A 38 -2.51 15.83 -4.95
N GLU A 39 -2.32 14.56 -5.29
CA GLU A 39 -1.51 14.14 -6.44
C GLU A 39 -2.20 13.00 -7.19
N ILE A 40 -2.10 13.02 -8.53
CA ILE A 40 -2.64 11.96 -9.41
C ILE A 40 -1.59 11.61 -10.45
N GLU A 41 -1.26 10.33 -10.55
CA GLU A 41 -0.36 9.77 -11.54
C GLU A 41 -1.08 8.74 -12.41
N GLN A 42 -0.91 8.83 -13.73
CA GLN A 42 -1.59 7.93 -14.66
C GLN A 42 -0.63 6.89 -15.25
N ALA A 43 -0.96 5.62 -15.10
CA ALA A 43 -0.29 4.49 -15.72
C ALA A 43 -1.28 3.66 -16.56
N GLY A 44 -1.40 3.98 -17.84
CA GLY A 44 -2.42 3.36 -18.71
C GLY A 44 -3.83 3.69 -18.25
N ASN A 45 -4.62 2.67 -17.89
CA ASN A 45 -5.99 2.82 -17.41
C ASN A 45 -6.07 2.93 -15.86
N LEU A 46 -4.94 2.91 -15.18
CA LEU A 46 -4.87 3.05 -13.73
C LEU A 46 -4.52 4.49 -13.36
N LEU A 47 -5.30 5.07 -12.46
CA LEU A 47 -4.99 6.33 -11.81
C LEU A 47 -4.54 6.03 -10.39
N PHE A 48 -3.29 6.34 -10.08
CA PHE A 48 -2.73 6.31 -8.74
C PHE A 48 -2.99 7.64 -8.07
N ILE A 49 -3.69 7.64 -6.97
CA ILE A 49 -4.22 8.84 -6.35
C ILE A 49 -3.73 8.90 -4.91
N LYS A 50 -2.97 9.95 -4.61
CA LYS A 50 -2.62 10.32 -3.25
C LYS A 50 -3.71 11.23 -2.70
N ALA A 51 -4.41 10.77 -1.68
CA ALA A 51 -5.44 11.52 -0.97
C ALA A 51 -5.10 11.61 0.52
N SER A 52 -5.05 12.82 1.05
CA SER A 52 -4.50 13.10 2.38
C SER A 52 -3.05 12.58 2.49
N ASN A 53 -2.81 11.44 3.10
CA ASN A 53 -1.48 10.81 3.21
C ASN A 53 -1.49 9.34 2.77
N ASP A 54 -2.55 8.93 2.07
CA ASP A 54 -2.80 7.55 1.71
C ASP A 54 -2.85 7.37 0.18
N LEU A 55 -2.76 6.13 -0.29
CA LEU A 55 -2.77 5.78 -1.70
C LEU A 55 -3.96 4.89 -2.03
N TYR A 56 -4.64 5.21 -3.12
CA TYR A 56 -5.55 4.30 -3.78
C TYR A 56 -5.38 4.33 -5.30
N VAL A 57 -5.80 3.27 -5.95
CA VAL A 57 -5.80 3.14 -7.41
C VAL A 57 -7.23 3.04 -7.90
N TYR A 58 -7.57 3.87 -8.87
CA TYR A 58 -8.82 3.79 -9.61
C TYR A 58 -8.57 3.21 -11.00
N ASN A 59 -9.25 2.12 -11.32
CA ASN A 59 -9.20 1.50 -12.63
C ASN A 59 -10.32 2.07 -13.52
N GLN A 60 -9.94 2.77 -14.58
CA GLN A 60 -10.90 3.40 -15.51
C GLN A 60 -11.71 2.40 -16.34
N ASN A 61 -11.25 1.14 -16.48
CA ASN A 61 -11.95 0.13 -17.30
C ASN A 61 -13.19 -0.41 -16.58
N ASP A 62 -13.08 -0.74 -15.32
CA ASP A 62 -14.12 -1.40 -14.52
C ASP A 62 -14.62 -0.54 -13.35
N GLN A 63 -14.07 0.68 -13.20
CA GLN A 63 -14.40 1.63 -12.14
C GLN A 63 -14.11 1.11 -10.73
N SER A 64 -13.27 0.08 -10.61
CA SER A 64 -12.88 -0.46 -9.32
C SER A 64 -11.89 0.45 -8.60
N ILE A 65 -11.92 0.40 -7.28
CA ILE A 65 -10.96 1.09 -6.40
C ILE A 65 -10.24 0.06 -5.57
N GLN A 66 -8.91 0.12 -5.59
CA GLN A 66 -8.05 -0.66 -4.72
C GLN A 66 -7.26 0.28 -3.81
N THR A 67 -7.23 -0.04 -2.53
CA THR A 67 -6.56 0.76 -1.49
C THR A 67 -5.23 0.14 -1.10
N PHE A 68 -4.27 0.98 -0.73
CA PHE A 68 -2.94 0.56 -0.33
C PHE A 68 -2.58 1.17 1.02
N SER A 69 -2.15 0.32 1.93
CA SER A 69 -1.76 0.73 3.28
C SER A 69 -0.54 -0.06 3.75
N LYS A 70 0.07 0.39 4.85
CA LYS A 70 1.15 -0.34 5.51
C LYS A 70 0.71 -1.72 6.04
N ALA A 71 -0.59 -1.92 6.27
CA ALA A 71 -1.10 -3.23 6.71
C ALA A 71 -1.05 -4.29 5.61
N ASP A 72 -1.10 -3.87 4.32
CA ASP A 72 -1.28 -4.80 3.19
C ASP A 72 -0.09 -4.81 2.23
N TYR A 73 0.39 -3.66 1.80
CA TYR A 73 1.32 -3.56 0.67
C TYR A 73 2.52 -2.65 0.93
N LEU A 74 2.31 -1.52 1.61
CA LEU A 74 3.31 -0.46 1.74
C LEU A 74 4.24 -0.68 2.93
N ASN A 75 5.48 -0.16 2.85
CA ASN A 75 6.44 -0.32 3.93
C ASN A 75 6.34 0.78 4.99
N ASP A 76 5.63 1.89 4.69
CA ASP A 76 5.46 2.97 5.66
C ASP A 76 4.09 3.67 5.56
N CYS A 77 3.88 4.69 6.39
CA CYS A 77 2.68 5.52 6.46
C CYS A 77 3.02 6.97 6.08
N LYS A 78 1.97 7.81 5.85
CA LYS A 78 2.09 9.23 5.55
C LYS A 78 2.87 9.49 4.27
N ILE A 79 2.29 9.12 3.15
CA ILE A 79 2.83 9.38 1.81
C ILE A 79 2.92 10.89 1.60
N GLN A 80 4.11 11.37 1.24
CA GLN A 80 4.37 12.77 0.94
C GLN A 80 4.25 13.06 -0.56
N HIS A 81 4.86 12.20 -1.40
CA HIS A 81 4.83 12.35 -2.85
C HIS A 81 4.66 11.01 -3.54
N ILE A 82 4.01 11.04 -4.72
CA ILE A 82 3.99 9.95 -5.68
C ILE A 82 4.45 10.46 -7.05
N ALA A 83 5.14 9.62 -7.83
CA ALA A 83 5.53 9.98 -9.20
C ALA A 83 5.70 8.72 -10.06
N TYR A 84 5.09 8.70 -11.26
CA TYR A 84 5.12 7.55 -12.15
C TYR A 84 6.24 7.64 -13.18
N ASN A 85 7.06 6.58 -13.25
CA ASN A 85 8.04 6.41 -14.32
C ASN A 85 7.52 5.47 -15.41
N LYS A 86 7.19 6.04 -16.56
CA LYS A 86 6.63 5.29 -17.70
C LYS A 86 7.62 4.26 -18.27
N THR A 87 8.91 4.55 -18.27
CA THR A 87 9.96 3.67 -18.82
C THR A 87 10.17 2.46 -17.92
N ALA A 88 10.26 2.67 -16.62
CA ALA A 88 10.44 1.61 -15.63
C ALA A 88 9.13 0.88 -15.28
N LYS A 89 7.96 1.46 -15.64
CA LYS A 89 6.63 1.00 -15.24
C LYS A 89 6.49 0.85 -13.73
N ARG A 90 7.04 1.82 -13.00
CA ARG A 90 7.03 1.85 -11.54
C ARG A 90 6.55 3.19 -11.01
N LEU A 91 5.78 3.14 -9.95
CA LEU A 91 5.41 4.30 -9.14
C LEU A 91 6.45 4.46 -8.04
N LEU A 92 7.03 5.65 -7.95
CA LEU A 92 7.82 6.11 -6.82
C LEU A 92 6.86 6.60 -5.74
N ILE A 93 7.04 6.14 -4.51
CA ILE A 93 6.27 6.57 -3.35
C ILE A 93 7.28 7.05 -2.31
N ILE A 94 7.19 8.31 -1.92
CA ILE A 94 8.06 8.91 -0.90
C ILE A 94 7.21 9.23 0.33
N TYR A 95 7.68 8.77 1.48
CA TYR A 95 7.02 9.00 2.77
C TYR A 95 7.57 10.24 3.49
N SER A 96 6.81 10.74 4.45
CA SER A 96 7.17 11.94 5.22
C SER A 96 8.46 11.78 6.07
N ASN A 97 8.85 10.54 6.34
CA ASN A 97 10.11 10.20 6.99
C ASN A 97 11.27 9.97 5.99
N PHE A 98 11.03 10.23 4.70
CA PHE A 98 11.98 10.03 3.59
C PHE A 98 12.29 8.57 3.25
N ASN A 99 11.52 7.60 3.76
CA ASN A 99 11.53 6.25 3.25
C ASN A 99 10.94 6.23 1.83
N ILE A 100 11.35 5.28 1.01
CA ILE A 100 10.96 5.21 -0.41
C ILE A 100 10.51 3.80 -0.74
N ASP A 101 9.35 3.71 -1.38
CA ASP A 101 8.87 2.49 -2.02
C ASP A 101 8.82 2.65 -3.54
N LEU A 102 9.14 1.58 -4.24
CA LEU A 102 8.93 1.43 -5.69
C LEU A 102 7.86 0.38 -5.93
N MET A 103 6.69 0.80 -6.40
CA MET A 103 5.60 -0.10 -6.73
C MET A 103 5.60 -0.42 -8.23
N ASN A 104 5.57 -1.69 -8.58
CA ASN A 104 5.34 -2.13 -9.95
C ASN A 104 3.84 -1.93 -10.29
N VAL A 105 3.53 -1.12 -11.31
CA VAL A 105 2.15 -0.77 -11.64
C VAL A 105 1.35 -1.91 -12.28
N SER A 106 1.99 -3.02 -12.67
CA SER A 106 1.32 -4.14 -13.32
C SER A 106 0.81 -5.20 -12.33
N ASN A 107 1.51 -5.40 -11.21
CA ASN A 107 1.20 -6.42 -10.21
C ASN A 107 1.13 -5.88 -8.78
N PHE A 108 1.37 -4.57 -8.59
CA PHE A 108 1.40 -3.85 -7.32
C PHE A 108 2.44 -4.35 -6.31
N GLU A 109 3.42 -5.09 -6.78
CA GLU A 109 4.54 -5.54 -5.97
C GLU A 109 5.41 -4.35 -5.56
N VAL A 110 5.73 -4.25 -4.27
CA VAL A 110 6.45 -3.11 -3.68
C VAL A 110 7.84 -3.54 -3.23
N THR A 111 8.84 -2.76 -3.64
CA THR A 111 10.22 -2.88 -3.17
C THR A 111 10.58 -1.64 -2.36
N ASN A 112 11.07 -1.83 -1.14
CA ASN A 112 11.50 -0.73 -0.28
C ASN A 112 12.96 -0.35 -0.56
N LEU A 113 13.22 0.95 -0.67
CA LEU A 113 14.57 1.54 -0.79
C LEU A 113 14.85 2.36 0.47
N SER A 114 15.37 1.72 1.51
CA SER A 114 15.62 2.35 2.81
C SER A 114 16.88 3.19 2.88
N ASP A 115 17.75 3.18 1.87
CA ASP A 115 19.06 3.82 1.88
C ASP A 115 18.97 5.33 2.13
N TYR A 116 18.02 6.00 1.48
CA TYR A 116 17.82 7.43 1.68
C TYR A 116 17.29 7.76 3.09
N TYR A 117 16.42 6.92 3.63
CA TYR A 117 15.92 7.04 5.01
C TYR A 117 17.06 6.88 6.02
N THR A 118 17.90 5.85 5.84
CA THR A 118 18.98 5.51 6.76
C THR A 118 20.23 6.39 6.59
N ALA A 119 20.39 7.06 5.44
CA ALA A 119 21.54 7.91 5.15
C ALA A 119 21.67 9.04 6.19
N SER A 120 22.83 9.09 6.83
CA SER A 120 23.19 10.22 7.71
C SER A 120 23.67 11.39 6.86
N THR A 121 22.81 12.38 6.66
CA THR A 121 23.14 13.63 5.98
C THR A 121 22.97 14.81 6.94
N THR A 122 23.82 15.82 6.79
CA THR A 122 23.70 17.09 7.55
C THR A 122 22.76 18.08 6.87
N GLY A 123 22.32 17.78 5.64
CA GLY A 123 21.44 18.65 4.86
C GLY A 123 19.95 18.33 5.09
N ASP A 124 19.12 19.29 4.71
CA ASP A 124 17.67 19.15 4.72
C ASP A 124 17.23 18.11 3.66
N LYS A 125 16.52 17.07 4.09
CA LYS A 125 15.98 16.01 3.21
C LYS A 125 14.64 16.36 2.58
N THR A 126 14.06 17.51 2.88
CA THR A 126 12.78 17.94 2.31
C THR A 126 12.79 17.86 0.79
N ILE A 127 11.82 17.18 0.23
CA ILE A 127 11.66 17.00 -1.21
C ILE A 127 11.02 18.27 -1.79
N ASN A 128 11.69 18.87 -2.77
CA ASN A 128 11.19 20.07 -3.45
C ASN A 128 10.50 19.73 -4.77
N ASP A 129 11.02 18.75 -5.52
CA ASP A 129 10.49 18.37 -6.83
C ASP A 129 10.97 16.98 -7.25
N ILE A 130 10.21 16.32 -8.13
CA ILE A 130 10.54 15.01 -8.68
C ILE A 130 10.45 15.07 -10.20
N TYR A 131 11.56 14.78 -10.88
CA TYR A 131 11.63 14.75 -12.33
C TYR A 131 11.97 13.35 -12.84
N MET A 132 11.15 12.83 -13.77
CA MET A 132 11.36 11.51 -14.37
C MET A 132 12.04 11.64 -15.74
N TYR A 133 13.18 10.97 -15.92
CA TYR A 133 13.87 10.91 -17.21
C TYR A 133 14.44 9.53 -17.50
N GLY A 134 14.02 8.93 -18.62
CA GLY A 134 14.36 7.55 -18.95
C GLY A 134 13.95 6.60 -17.81
N LYS A 135 14.87 5.76 -17.36
CA LYS A 135 14.65 4.84 -16.25
C LYS A 135 14.96 5.44 -14.86
N TYR A 136 15.24 6.72 -14.78
CA TYR A 136 15.66 7.38 -13.54
C TYR A 136 14.60 8.34 -13.01
N ALA A 137 14.55 8.44 -11.70
CA ALA A 137 13.93 9.53 -10.97
C ALA A 137 15.02 10.46 -10.43
N TYR A 138 14.84 11.76 -10.62
CA TYR A 138 15.69 12.81 -10.06
C TYR A 138 14.86 13.55 -9.02
N VAL A 139 15.27 13.45 -7.76
CA VAL A 139 14.56 14.02 -6.63
C VAL A 139 15.40 15.18 -6.11
N SER A 140 14.90 16.41 -6.24
CA SER A 140 15.56 17.59 -5.70
C SER A 140 15.21 17.76 -4.22
N ASN A 141 16.20 18.08 -3.42
CA ASN A 141 16.06 18.28 -1.98
C ASN A 141 16.99 19.39 -1.46
N GLY A 142 16.95 19.67 -0.17
CA GLY A 142 17.71 20.78 0.42
C GLY A 142 19.24 20.64 0.37
N PHE A 143 19.78 19.46 0.06
CA PHE A 143 21.23 19.26 -0.09
C PHE A 143 21.69 18.95 -1.52
N GLY A 144 20.77 18.82 -2.49
CA GLY A 144 21.14 18.55 -3.88
C GLY A 144 20.10 17.73 -4.64
N ILE A 145 20.58 16.81 -5.48
CA ILE A 145 19.74 15.95 -6.32
C ILE A 145 20.05 14.48 -6.01
N LEU A 146 19.03 13.74 -5.60
CA LEU A 146 19.09 12.29 -5.51
C LEU A 146 18.68 11.68 -6.84
N LYS A 147 19.54 10.84 -7.43
CA LYS A 147 19.24 10.06 -8.64
C LYS A 147 18.95 8.63 -8.28
N LEU A 148 17.72 8.16 -8.56
CA LEU A 148 17.28 6.80 -8.33
C LEU A 148 17.16 6.04 -9.65
N ASN A 149 17.69 4.83 -9.73
CA ASN A 149 17.45 3.92 -10.84
C ASN A 149 16.15 3.14 -10.55
N MET A 150 15.10 3.40 -11.32
CA MET A 150 13.78 2.81 -11.10
C MET A 150 13.65 1.37 -11.63
N THR A 151 14.65 0.85 -12.36
CA THR A 151 14.64 -0.53 -12.91
C THR A 151 15.52 -1.48 -12.14
N ASP A 152 16.56 -0.96 -11.49
CA ASP A 152 17.53 -1.69 -10.70
C ASP A 152 17.23 -1.47 -9.24
N ILE A 153 16.89 -2.54 -8.55
CA ILE A 153 16.36 -2.52 -7.18
C ILE A 153 17.19 -3.41 -6.24
N GLU A 154 18.41 -3.75 -6.68
CA GLU A 154 19.39 -4.42 -5.83
C GLU A 154 20.21 -3.42 -5.01
#